data_f8e27d9f1649d472a5dbf7f77004b4bb
#
_entry.id   f8e27d9f1649d472a5dbf7f77004b4bb
#
_cell.length_a   1.000
_cell.length_b   1.000
_cell.length_c   1.000
_cell.angle_alpha   90.00
_cell.angle_beta   90.00
_cell.angle_gamma   90.00
#
_symmetry.space_group_name_H-M   'P 1'
#
loop_
_entity.id
_entity.type
_entity.pdbx_description
1 polymer ?
#
loop_
_entity_poly.entity_id
_entity_poly.type
_entity_poly.pdbx_seq_one_letter_code
_entity_poly.pdbx_strand_id
1 'polypeptide(L)'
;MTRGWAKLPTAGFARSILDPFAGGSVRGIVAGVLGLNYWGIDLRAEQVEVNRNQWAPFEQPGKTGVVHWEAGDSNVELDEFVNPVDFVFSCPPYHDLEQYSDDPADLSNMDYPEFLAVYRSIIQKSVAKLKENRFACFVVGDIRDKSGFYRDFVGDTVQSFRDAGAELYNEIILINVAGSLPVRIGRQFEGYRKVGKMHQNVLVFYKGDPKKIKEEFPEIKVVEYLQESNYQPNIALTTTG
;
A
#
# COMPACT_ATOMS: atom_id res chain seq x y z
N MET A 1 -23.75 18.42 -9.22
CA MET A 1 -23.84 16.93 -9.32
C MET A 1 -23.19 16.38 -8.08
N THR A 2 -23.95 15.80 -7.17
CA THR A 2 -23.40 15.17 -5.96
C THR A 2 -22.56 13.98 -6.42
N ARG A 3 -21.23 14.06 -6.26
CA ARG A 3 -20.33 12.94 -6.50
C ARG A 3 -20.78 11.80 -5.60
N GLY A 4 -21.01 10.64 -6.23
CA GLY A 4 -21.76 9.58 -5.55
C GLY A 4 -20.85 8.59 -4.81
N TRP A 5 -20.21 9.01 -3.73
CA TRP A 5 -19.75 8.03 -2.76
C TRP A 5 -20.96 7.26 -2.25
N ALA A 6 -21.19 6.06 -2.80
CA ALA A 6 -22.29 5.23 -2.36
C ALA A 6 -22.17 4.96 -0.87
N LYS A 7 -23.20 5.36 -0.09
CA LYS A 7 -23.31 4.88 1.29
C LYS A 7 -23.31 3.37 1.24
N LEU A 8 -22.36 2.76 1.97
CA LEU A 8 -22.34 1.31 2.15
C LEU A 8 -23.72 0.81 2.54
N PRO A 9 -24.17 -0.30 1.94
CA PRO A 9 -25.25 -1.07 2.54
C PRO A 9 -24.78 -1.50 3.94
N THR A 10 -25.49 -1.08 4.96
CA THR A 10 -25.20 -1.42 6.37
C THR A 10 -25.51 -2.88 6.72
N ALA A 11 -25.79 -3.72 5.74
CA ALA A 11 -26.17 -5.10 5.92
C ALA A 11 -25.01 -6.05 5.61
N GLY A 12 -24.36 -6.50 6.66
CA GLY A 12 -23.39 -7.60 6.64
C GLY A 12 -21.94 -7.15 6.85
N PHE A 13 -21.22 -7.91 7.64
CA PHE A 13 -19.86 -7.71 8.15
C PHE A 13 -18.74 -7.67 7.08
N ALA A 14 -18.97 -7.11 5.92
CA ALA A 14 -17.91 -6.92 4.91
C ALA A 14 -16.92 -5.87 5.40
N ARG A 15 -15.70 -6.30 5.72
CA ARG A 15 -14.58 -5.39 6.04
C ARG A 15 -14.31 -4.48 4.85
N SER A 16 -13.96 -3.24 5.13
CA SER A 16 -13.73 -2.22 4.12
C SER A 16 -12.27 -1.79 4.04
N ILE A 17 -11.79 -1.60 2.83
CA ILE A 17 -10.42 -1.18 2.51
C ILE A 17 -10.46 0.18 1.83
N LEU A 18 -9.60 1.09 2.26
CA LEU A 18 -9.30 2.35 1.57
C LEU A 18 -7.88 2.29 0.99
N ASP A 19 -7.75 2.66 -0.27
CA ASP A 19 -6.48 2.74 -1.00
C ASP A 19 -6.34 4.13 -1.63
N PRO A 20 -5.66 5.07 -0.97
CA PRO A 20 -5.52 6.44 -1.46
C PRO A 20 -4.57 6.59 -2.65
N PHE A 21 -3.86 5.54 -3.06
CA PHE A 21 -2.97 5.51 -4.22
C PHE A 21 -3.22 4.22 -5.00
N ALA A 22 -4.43 4.09 -5.56
CA ALA A 22 -4.94 2.82 -6.07
C ALA A 22 -4.12 2.24 -7.23
N GLY A 23 -3.59 3.08 -8.13
CA GLY A 23 -2.85 2.59 -9.28
C GLY A 23 -3.65 1.55 -10.07
N GLY A 24 -3.04 0.40 -10.36
CA GLY A 24 -3.67 -0.68 -11.09
C GLY A 24 -4.75 -1.44 -10.30
N SER A 25 -5.55 -2.23 -11.01
CA SER A 25 -6.77 -2.89 -10.51
C SER A 25 -6.57 -4.01 -9.50
N VAL A 26 -5.36 -4.58 -9.40
CA VAL A 26 -5.10 -5.87 -8.71
C VAL A 26 -5.57 -5.85 -7.26
N ARG A 27 -5.25 -4.81 -6.50
CA ARG A 27 -5.65 -4.72 -5.08
C ARG A 27 -7.17 -4.71 -4.91
N GLY A 28 -7.88 -3.94 -5.75
CA GLY A 28 -9.33 -3.88 -5.73
C GLY A 28 -9.98 -5.20 -6.18
N ILE A 29 -9.48 -5.83 -7.25
CA ILE A 29 -9.98 -7.12 -7.72
C ILE A 29 -9.83 -8.20 -6.65
N VAL A 30 -8.64 -8.32 -6.06
CA VAL A 30 -8.38 -9.31 -5.00
C VAL A 30 -9.27 -9.05 -3.79
N ALA A 31 -9.41 -7.79 -3.35
CA ALA A 31 -10.30 -7.43 -2.26
C ALA A 31 -11.75 -7.85 -2.57
N GLY A 32 -12.27 -7.48 -3.74
CA GLY A 32 -13.64 -7.83 -4.16
C GLY A 32 -13.88 -9.33 -4.22
N VAL A 33 -12.97 -10.10 -4.82
CA VAL A 33 -13.07 -11.57 -4.90
C VAL A 33 -13.08 -12.22 -3.52
N LEU A 34 -12.35 -11.63 -2.55
CA LEU A 34 -12.35 -12.06 -1.15
C LEU A 34 -13.60 -11.61 -0.36
N GLY A 35 -14.56 -10.95 -1.00
CA GLY A 35 -15.78 -10.45 -0.35
C GLY A 35 -15.55 -9.18 0.49
N LEU A 36 -14.44 -8.48 0.28
CA LEU A 36 -14.13 -7.23 0.96
C LEU A 36 -14.59 -6.04 0.12
N ASN A 37 -15.09 -5.00 0.78
CA ASN A 37 -15.39 -3.74 0.11
C ASN A 37 -14.11 -2.94 -0.09
N TYR A 38 -13.92 -2.35 -1.26
CA TYR A 38 -12.70 -1.62 -1.62
C TYR A 38 -13.04 -0.25 -2.21
N TRP A 39 -12.34 0.77 -1.72
CA TRP A 39 -12.37 2.13 -2.25
C TRP A 39 -10.96 2.54 -2.61
N GLY A 40 -10.73 2.66 -3.91
CA GLY A 40 -9.47 3.14 -4.46
C GLY A 40 -9.62 4.54 -5.03
N ILE A 41 -8.62 5.39 -4.84
CA ILE A 41 -8.53 6.71 -5.46
C ILE A 41 -7.28 6.72 -6.34
N ASP A 42 -7.42 7.16 -7.58
CA ASP A 42 -6.32 7.38 -8.50
C ASP A 42 -6.48 8.71 -9.22
N LEU A 43 -5.40 9.47 -9.36
CA LEU A 43 -5.42 10.77 -10.02
C LEU A 43 -5.88 10.67 -11.48
N ARG A 44 -5.49 9.58 -12.18
CA ARG A 44 -5.72 9.40 -13.61
C ARG A 44 -7.05 8.72 -13.90
N ALA A 45 -7.95 9.46 -14.54
CA ALA A 45 -9.28 8.95 -14.93
C ALA A 45 -9.20 7.73 -15.85
N GLU A 46 -8.20 7.70 -16.76
CA GLU A 46 -7.99 6.58 -17.69
C GLU A 46 -7.62 5.30 -16.91
N GLN A 47 -6.78 5.41 -15.88
CA GLN A 47 -6.44 4.26 -15.04
C GLN A 47 -7.67 3.72 -14.30
N VAL A 48 -8.50 4.62 -13.77
CA VAL A 48 -9.75 4.26 -13.10
C VAL A 48 -10.72 3.55 -14.05
N GLU A 49 -10.84 4.00 -15.30
CA GLU A 49 -11.66 3.34 -16.31
C GLU A 49 -11.13 1.93 -16.64
N VAL A 50 -9.82 1.79 -16.84
CA VAL A 50 -9.18 0.49 -17.03
C VAL A 50 -9.46 -0.46 -15.85
N ASN A 51 -9.35 0.05 -14.61
CA ASN A 51 -9.59 -0.75 -13.41
C ASN A 51 -11.05 -1.26 -13.34
N ARG A 52 -12.02 -0.40 -13.64
CA ARG A 52 -13.44 -0.75 -13.69
C ARG A 52 -13.71 -1.82 -14.74
N ASN A 53 -13.14 -1.67 -15.94
CA ASN A 53 -13.28 -2.63 -17.03
C ASN A 53 -12.65 -4.00 -16.68
N GLN A 54 -11.51 -4.00 -15.98
CA GLN A 54 -10.85 -5.22 -15.53
C GLN A 54 -11.61 -5.90 -14.37
N TRP A 55 -12.32 -5.15 -13.54
CA TRP A 55 -13.14 -5.69 -12.46
C TRP A 55 -14.44 -6.32 -12.96
N ALA A 56 -15.09 -5.74 -13.96
CA ALA A 56 -16.42 -6.13 -14.40
C ALA A 56 -16.63 -7.66 -14.62
N PRO A 57 -15.67 -8.43 -15.17
CA PRO A 57 -15.82 -9.89 -15.31
C PRO A 57 -15.85 -10.67 -13.99
N PHE A 58 -15.35 -10.10 -12.92
CA PHE A 58 -15.25 -10.74 -11.59
C PHE A 58 -16.43 -10.38 -10.67
N GLU A 59 -17.15 -9.30 -10.99
CA GLU A 59 -18.24 -8.82 -10.17
C GLU A 59 -19.42 -9.81 -10.16
N GLN A 60 -19.75 -10.31 -8.97
CA GLN A 60 -20.86 -11.22 -8.75
C GLN A 60 -21.68 -10.71 -7.56
N PRO A 61 -22.84 -10.04 -7.83
CA PRO A 61 -23.70 -9.50 -6.77
C PRO A 61 -24.05 -10.55 -5.71
N GLY A 62 -23.85 -10.20 -4.45
CA GLY A 62 -24.08 -11.07 -3.30
C GLY A 62 -23.00 -12.14 -3.02
N LYS A 63 -21.97 -12.23 -3.86
CA LYS A 63 -20.82 -13.13 -3.67
C LYS A 63 -19.49 -12.40 -3.52
N THR A 64 -19.32 -11.31 -4.27
CA THR A 64 -18.13 -10.45 -4.20
C THR A 64 -18.38 -9.23 -3.33
N GLY A 65 -17.31 -8.60 -2.85
CA GLY A 65 -17.37 -7.28 -2.22
C GLY A 65 -17.72 -6.18 -3.24
N VAL A 66 -18.13 -5.02 -2.74
CA VAL A 66 -18.29 -3.82 -3.55
C VAL A 66 -16.92 -3.20 -3.82
N VAL A 67 -16.57 -3.04 -5.10
CA VAL A 67 -15.30 -2.45 -5.50
C VAL A 67 -15.58 -1.15 -6.24
N HIS A 68 -14.99 -0.07 -5.76
CA HIS A 68 -15.16 1.25 -6.32
C HIS A 68 -13.80 1.94 -6.52
N TRP A 69 -13.63 2.57 -7.67
CA TRP A 69 -12.52 3.49 -7.94
C TRP A 69 -13.05 4.87 -8.24
N GLU A 70 -12.46 5.88 -7.59
CA GLU A 70 -12.72 7.29 -7.84
C GLU A 70 -11.53 7.92 -8.55
N ALA A 71 -11.81 8.76 -9.55
CA ALA A 71 -10.78 9.51 -10.26
C ALA A 71 -10.66 10.91 -9.67
N GLY A 72 -9.47 11.24 -9.19
CA GLY A 72 -9.20 12.56 -8.62
C GLY A 72 -7.99 12.59 -7.71
N ASP A 73 -7.66 13.80 -7.26
CA ASP A 73 -6.61 14.02 -6.25
C ASP A 73 -7.05 13.46 -4.90
N SER A 74 -6.31 12.49 -4.38
CA SER A 74 -6.59 11.88 -3.08
C SER A 74 -6.63 12.89 -1.94
N ASN A 75 -5.85 13.97 -2.04
CA ASN A 75 -5.88 15.03 -1.04
C ASN A 75 -7.21 15.79 -1.02
N VAL A 76 -7.97 15.78 -2.13
CA VAL A 76 -9.30 16.39 -2.25
C VAL A 76 -10.39 15.34 -2.01
N GLU A 77 -10.31 14.19 -2.67
CA GLU A 77 -11.35 13.18 -2.63
C GLU A 77 -11.56 12.58 -1.23
N LEU A 78 -10.49 12.53 -0.42
CA LEU A 78 -10.59 12.07 0.98
C LEU A 78 -11.41 13.02 1.88
N ASP A 79 -11.55 14.31 1.54
CA ASP A 79 -12.41 15.21 2.30
C ASP A 79 -13.89 14.88 2.09
N GLU A 80 -14.25 14.47 0.87
CA GLU A 80 -15.60 14.05 0.49
C GLU A 80 -15.94 12.62 0.93
N PHE A 81 -14.93 11.79 1.23
CA PHE A 81 -15.11 10.42 1.65
C PHE A 81 -15.62 10.34 3.09
N VAL A 82 -16.84 9.84 3.28
CA VAL A 82 -17.54 9.88 4.58
C VAL A 82 -17.56 8.54 5.34
N ASN A 83 -17.14 7.45 4.71
CA ASN A 83 -17.26 6.13 5.32
C ASN A 83 -16.04 5.78 6.19
N PRO A 84 -16.21 5.34 7.45
CA PRO A 84 -15.11 4.77 8.19
C PRO A 84 -14.72 3.39 7.64
N VAL A 85 -13.43 3.12 7.55
CA VAL A 85 -12.88 1.89 6.97
C VAL A 85 -12.21 1.00 8.01
N ASP A 86 -12.14 -0.30 7.70
CA ASP A 86 -11.52 -1.30 8.58
C ASP A 86 -10.02 -1.48 8.32
N PHE A 87 -9.55 -1.06 7.14
CA PHE A 87 -8.16 -1.20 6.75
C PHE A 87 -7.78 -0.12 5.74
N VAL A 88 -6.58 0.43 5.86
CA VAL A 88 -5.95 1.26 4.83
C VAL A 88 -4.81 0.47 4.24
N PHE A 89 -4.80 0.28 2.92
CA PHE A 89 -3.75 -0.47 2.24
C PHE A 89 -3.35 0.21 0.94
N SER A 90 -2.09 0.62 0.85
CA SER A 90 -1.61 1.34 -0.34
C SER A 90 -0.14 1.11 -0.66
N CYS A 91 0.20 1.43 -1.90
CA CYS A 91 1.57 1.55 -2.38
C CYS A 91 1.68 2.92 -3.09
N PRO A 92 2.18 3.94 -2.40
CA PRO A 92 2.23 5.30 -2.92
C PRO A 92 3.27 5.42 -4.04
N PRO A 93 3.21 6.50 -4.87
CA PRO A 93 4.27 6.81 -5.80
C PRO A 93 5.56 7.15 -5.03
N TYR A 94 6.70 6.80 -5.62
CA TYR A 94 8.02 7.04 -5.05
C TYR A 94 8.64 8.33 -5.61
N HIS A 95 7.97 9.46 -5.36
CA HIS A 95 8.41 10.78 -5.80
C HIS A 95 8.80 10.78 -7.30
N ASP A 96 10.01 11.20 -7.65
CA ASP A 96 10.53 11.35 -9.02
C ASP A 96 11.11 10.06 -9.63
N LEU A 97 10.82 8.89 -9.05
CA LEU A 97 11.29 7.60 -9.58
C LEU A 97 10.59 7.24 -10.90
N GLU A 98 9.30 7.54 -10.99
CA GLU A 98 8.45 7.34 -12.17
C GLU A 98 7.54 8.56 -12.32
N GLN A 99 7.44 9.12 -13.50
CA GLN A 99 6.48 10.16 -13.83
C GLN A 99 5.21 9.50 -14.38
N TYR A 100 4.07 9.76 -13.78
CA TYR A 100 2.81 9.11 -14.14
C TYR A 100 1.92 9.95 -15.04
N SER A 101 1.99 11.28 -14.93
CA SER A 101 1.23 12.21 -15.75
C SER A 101 1.90 13.60 -15.81
N ASP A 102 1.35 14.50 -16.62
CA ASP A 102 1.74 15.93 -16.64
C ASP A 102 0.85 16.80 -15.74
N ASP A 103 -0.04 16.17 -14.92
CA ASP A 103 -0.93 16.88 -14.02
C ASP A 103 -0.12 17.53 -12.88
N PRO A 104 -0.31 18.82 -12.57
CA PRO A 104 0.34 19.47 -11.42
C PRO A 104 0.04 18.82 -10.07
N ALA A 105 -1.08 18.12 -9.93
CA ALA A 105 -1.43 17.36 -8.73
C ALA A 105 -0.72 16.00 -8.64
N ASP A 106 -0.03 15.56 -9.70
CA ASP A 106 0.76 14.34 -9.67
C ASP A 106 1.97 14.54 -8.76
N LEU A 107 2.02 13.76 -7.70
CA LEU A 107 3.10 13.79 -6.71
C LEU A 107 4.49 13.60 -7.32
N SER A 108 4.59 12.92 -8.46
CA SER A 108 5.87 12.70 -9.17
C SER A 108 6.45 13.95 -9.82
N ASN A 109 5.64 15.00 -10.01
CA ASN A 109 6.05 16.29 -10.59
C ASN A 109 6.49 17.32 -9.55
N MET A 110 6.26 17.07 -8.25
CA MET A 110 6.56 17.98 -7.15
C MET A 110 8.03 17.93 -6.74
N ASP A 111 8.56 18.97 -6.12
CA ASP A 111 9.81 18.82 -5.38
C ASP A 111 9.60 17.98 -4.10
N TYR A 112 10.68 17.46 -3.50
CA TYR A 112 10.52 16.51 -2.39
C TYR A 112 9.84 17.11 -1.14
N PRO A 113 10.11 18.35 -0.71
CA PRO A 113 9.38 18.99 0.37
C PRO A 113 7.88 19.15 0.09
N GLU A 114 7.52 19.55 -1.12
CA GLU A 114 6.12 19.67 -1.55
C GLU A 114 5.43 18.31 -1.62
N PHE A 115 6.07 17.35 -2.29
CA PHE A 115 5.64 15.94 -2.30
C PHE A 115 5.34 15.45 -0.88
N LEU A 116 6.28 15.65 0.04
CA LEU A 116 6.16 15.15 1.41
C LEU A 116 5.01 15.83 2.17
N ALA A 117 4.77 17.12 1.93
CA ALA A 117 3.66 17.85 2.55
C ALA A 117 2.30 17.29 2.09
N VAL A 118 2.10 17.06 0.79
CA VAL A 118 0.87 16.47 0.24
C VAL A 118 0.72 15.01 0.68
N TYR A 119 1.80 14.23 0.62
CA TYR A 119 1.83 12.84 1.07
C TYR A 119 1.39 12.68 2.54
N ARG A 120 1.93 13.53 3.43
CA ARG A 120 1.54 13.59 4.85
C ARG A 120 0.06 13.94 5.02
N SER A 121 -0.44 14.90 4.26
CA SER A 121 -1.86 15.27 4.29
C SER A 121 -2.77 14.10 3.89
N ILE A 122 -2.43 13.37 2.83
CA ILE A 122 -3.17 12.18 2.37
C ILE A 122 -3.16 11.08 3.43
N ILE A 123 -2.00 10.81 4.06
CA ILE A 123 -1.90 9.84 5.16
C ILE A 123 -2.77 10.28 6.34
N GLN A 124 -2.69 11.54 6.76
CA GLN A 124 -3.48 12.07 7.87
C GLN A 124 -4.98 11.89 7.63
N LYS A 125 -5.46 12.25 6.43
CA LYS A 125 -6.85 12.08 6.03
C LYS A 125 -7.26 10.61 5.98
N SER A 126 -6.40 9.74 5.47
CA SER A 126 -6.64 8.29 5.41
C SER A 126 -6.74 7.67 6.81
N VAL A 127 -5.84 8.03 7.72
CA VAL A 127 -5.87 7.57 9.12
C VAL A 127 -7.09 8.12 9.86
N ALA A 128 -7.56 9.34 9.54
CA ALA A 128 -8.80 9.88 10.09
C ALA A 128 -10.03 9.04 9.69
N LYS A 129 -10.03 8.41 8.51
CA LYS A 129 -11.09 7.48 8.06
C LYS A 129 -10.93 6.07 8.62
N LEU A 130 -9.75 5.70 9.10
CA LEU A 130 -9.52 4.40 9.71
C LEU A 130 -10.20 4.33 11.08
N LYS A 131 -11.01 3.29 11.32
CA LYS A 131 -11.64 3.03 12.62
C LYS A 131 -10.59 2.83 13.70
N GLU A 132 -10.98 3.06 14.95
CA GLU A 132 -10.15 2.68 16.09
C GLU A 132 -9.90 1.17 16.16
N ASN A 133 -8.73 0.79 16.69
CA ASN A 133 -8.27 -0.58 16.82
C ASN A 133 -8.19 -1.31 15.46
N ARG A 134 -7.67 -0.62 14.45
CA ARG A 134 -7.50 -1.17 13.08
C ARG A 134 -6.09 -0.89 12.56
N PHE A 135 -5.73 -1.67 11.55
CA PHE A 135 -4.43 -1.60 10.91
C PHE A 135 -4.45 -0.74 9.66
N ALA A 136 -3.30 -0.13 9.38
CA ALA A 136 -2.96 0.39 8.06
C ALA A 136 -1.68 -0.28 7.57
N CYS A 137 -1.51 -0.42 6.25
CA CYS A 137 -0.34 -1.05 5.66
C CYS A 137 0.09 -0.29 4.42
N PHE A 138 1.35 0.13 4.39
CA PHE A 138 1.95 0.80 3.24
C PHE A 138 3.18 0.05 2.73
N VAL A 139 3.23 -0.17 1.42
CA VAL A 139 4.38 -0.76 0.76
C VAL A 139 5.23 0.36 0.21
N VAL A 140 6.42 0.55 0.76
CA VAL A 140 7.33 1.65 0.42
C VAL A 140 8.78 1.16 0.28
N GLY A 141 9.60 1.96 -0.33
CA GLY A 141 11.03 1.71 -0.41
C GLY A 141 11.81 3.00 -0.45
N ASP A 142 13.00 3.02 0.13
CA ASP A 142 13.85 4.20 0.03
C ASP A 142 14.30 4.47 -1.39
N ILE A 143 14.30 5.73 -1.73
CA ILE A 143 14.74 6.30 -3.00
C ILE A 143 15.97 7.17 -2.79
N ARG A 144 16.79 7.31 -3.83
CA ARG A 144 17.95 8.20 -3.82
C ARG A 144 17.60 9.51 -4.48
N ASP A 145 18.14 10.58 -3.91
CA ASP A 145 18.13 11.89 -4.56
C ASP A 145 19.11 11.99 -5.74
N LYS A 146 19.11 13.12 -6.42
CA LYS A 146 20.02 13.38 -7.56
C LYS A 146 21.49 13.40 -7.17
N SER A 147 21.82 13.66 -5.88
CA SER A 147 23.18 13.59 -5.35
C SER A 147 23.61 12.16 -5.01
N GLY A 148 22.68 11.23 -4.95
CA GLY A 148 22.91 9.80 -4.72
C GLY A 148 22.72 9.32 -3.30
N PHE A 149 22.28 10.18 -2.38
CA PHE A 149 21.93 9.80 -0.99
C PHE A 149 20.48 9.33 -0.89
N TYR A 150 20.19 8.47 0.08
CA TYR A 150 18.82 8.11 0.39
C TYR A 150 18.07 9.30 1.01
N ARG A 151 16.80 9.46 0.63
CA ARG A 151 15.91 10.51 1.16
C ARG A 151 15.26 10.13 2.49
N ASP A 152 15.45 8.89 2.97
CA ASP A 152 14.76 8.35 4.16
C ASP A 152 13.22 8.32 4.00
N PHE A 153 12.75 7.98 2.81
CA PHE A 153 11.30 7.94 2.54
C PHE A 153 10.55 6.93 3.41
N VAL A 154 11.21 5.84 3.82
CA VAL A 154 10.68 4.88 4.80
C VAL A 154 10.48 5.57 6.16
N GLY A 155 11.46 6.31 6.65
CA GLY A 155 11.37 7.08 7.88
C GLY A 155 10.32 8.19 7.81
N ASP A 156 10.25 8.93 6.71
CA ASP A 156 9.22 9.94 6.46
C ASP A 156 7.80 9.34 6.46
N THR A 157 7.63 8.13 5.92
CA THR A 157 6.35 7.42 5.98
C THR A 157 5.99 7.04 7.41
N VAL A 158 6.94 6.48 8.18
CA VAL A 158 6.71 6.13 9.59
C VAL A 158 6.32 7.38 10.40
N GLN A 159 7.04 8.49 10.21
CA GLN A 159 6.72 9.73 10.91
C GLN A 159 5.35 10.29 10.51
N SER A 160 4.98 10.21 9.24
CA SER A 160 3.67 10.66 8.75
C SER A 160 2.51 9.92 9.41
N PHE A 161 2.64 8.60 9.60
CA PHE A 161 1.62 7.82 10.30
C PHE A 161 1.57 8.10 11.79
N ARG A 162 2.72 8.31 12.45
CA ARG A 162 2.78 8.72 13.87
C ARG A 162 2.11 10.06 14.09
N ASP A 163 2.40 11.03 13.26
CA ASP A 163 1.78 12.36 13.32
C ASP A 163 0.26 12.28 13.10
N ALA A 164 -0.21 11.29 12.35
CA ALA A 164 -1.63 11.00 12.14
C ALA A 164 -2.30 10.16 13.25
N GLY A 165 -1.54 9.69 14.25
CA GLY A 165 -2.05 8.90 15.37
C GLY A 165 -2.09 7.39 15.15
N ALA A 166 -1.25 6.86 14.25
CA ALA A 166 -1.08 5.41 14.06
C ALA A 166 0.40 5.04 14.23
N GLU A 167 0.70 4.14 15.15
CA GLU A 167 2.06 3.73 15.47
C GLU A 167 2.54 2.57 14.59
N LEU A 168 3.83 2.57 14.25
CA LEU A 168 4.45 1.43 13.56
C LEU A 168 4.38 0.19 14.45
N TYR A 169 3.72 -0.85 13.97
CA TYR A 169 3.46 -2.08 14.73
C TYR A 169 4.29 -3.25 14.24
N ASN A 170 4.37 -3.44 12.92
CA ASN A 170 5.18 -4.48 12.29
C ASN A 170 5.87 -3.94 11.04
N GLU A 171 7.00 -4.55 10.69
CA GLU A 171 7.66 -4.40 9.41
C GLU A 171 7.87 -5.76 8.77
N ILE A 172 7.54 -5.88 7.47
CA ILE A 172 7.75 -7.07 6.68
C ILE A 172 8.62 -6.68 5.48
N ILE A 173 9.57 -7.51 5.13
CA ILE A 173 10.42 -7.30 3.96
C ILE A 173 9.83 -8.06 2.77
N LEU A 174 9.38 -7.30 1.75
CA LEU A 174 8.94 -7.85 0.48
C LEU A 174 10.14 -7.98 -0.46
N ILE A 175 10.59 -9.20 -0.69
CA ILE A 175 11.72 -9.47 -1.58
C ILE A 175 11.23 -9.44 -3.03
N ASN A 176 11.80 -8.57 -3.83
CA ASN A 176 11.50 -8.48 -5.26
C ASN A 176 12.40 -9.43 -6.06
N VAL A 177 11.90 -9.86 -7.23
CA VAL A 177 12.72 -10.63 -8.17
C VAL A 177 13.90 -9.78 -8.65
N ALA A 178 15.08 -10.39 -8.73
CA ALA A 178 16.32 -9.71 -9.13
C ALA A 178 16.23 -9.00 -10.50
N GLY A 179 15.50 -9.58 -11.43
CA GLY A 179 15.28 -9.00 -12.77
C GLY A 179 16.59 -8.57 -13.43
N SER A 180 16.64 -7.34 -13.92
CA SER A 180 17.84 -6.73 -14.53
C SER A 180 18.85 -6.17 -13.53
N LEU A 181 18.61 -6.28 -12.22
CA LEU A 181 19.48 -5.71 -11.18
C LEU A 181 20.93 -6.20 -11.28
N PRO A 182 21.21 -7.51 -11.46
CA PRO A 182 22.59 -8.00 -11.54
C PRO A 182 23.40 -7.34 -12.65
N VAL A 183 22.76 -7.04 -13.79
CA VAL A 183 23.43 -6.37 -14.93
C VAL A 183 23.72 -4.91 -14.66
N ARG A 184 22.83 -4.21 -13.97
CA ARG A 184 22.97 -2.78 -13.69
C ARG A 184 23.91 -2.49 -12.52
N ILE A 185 23.95 -3.38 -11.53
CA ILE A 185 24.64 -3.13 -10.26
C ILE A 185 26.15 -3.09 -10.40
N GLY A 186 26.74 -3.90 -11.32
CA GLY A 186 28.17 -3.90 -11.57
C GLY A 186 28.71 -2.52 -11.87
N ARG A 187 28.14 -1.84 -12.85
CA ARG A 187 28.53 -0.47 -13.25
C ARG A 187 28.32 0.55 -12.14
N GLN A 188 27.22 0.43 -11.38
CA GLN A 188 26.93 1.33 -10.27
C GLN A 188 27.90 1.13 -9.09
N PHE A 189 28.26 -0.12 -8.83
CA PHE A 189 29.23 -0.42 -7.77
C PHE A 189 30.64 0.03 -8.15
N GLU A 190 31.08 -0.24 -9.36
CA GLU A 190 32.42 0.18 -9.85
C GLU A 190 32.56 1.70 -9.84
N GLY A 191 31.58 2.45 -10.34
CA GLY A 191 31.64 3.90 -10.43
C GLY A 191 31.38 4.62 -9.12
N TYR A 192 30.43 4.14 -8.32
CA TYR A 192 29.90 4.91 -7.18
C TYR A 192 29.79 4.12 -5.89
N ARG A 193 30.21 2.86 -5.85
CA ARG A 193 30.06 1.95 -4.69
C ARG A 193 28.61 1.80 -4.22
N LYS A 194 27.64 1.97 -5.13
CA LYS A 194 26.21 1.77 -4.82
C LYS A 194 25.89 0.29 -4.85
N VAL A 195 25.33 -0.22 -3.76
CA VAL A 195 24.77 -1.58 -3.68
C VAL A 195 23.32 -1.60 -4.15
N GLY A 196 22.89 -2.71 -4.72
CA GLY A 196 21.50 -2.89 -5.14
C GLY A 196 20.59 -3.21 -3.96
N LYS A 197 19.37 -2.67 -3.99
CA LYS A 197 18.29 -2.98 -3.07
C LYS A 197 17.29 -3.88 -3.80
N MET A 198 16.98 -5.05 -3.24
CA MET A 198 16.06 -6.05 -3.81
C MET A 198 14.81 -6.25 -2.96
N HIS A 199 14.45 -5.24 -2.16
CA HIS A 199 13.29 -5.35 -1.29
C HIS A 199 12.55 -4.03 -1.20
N GLN A 200 11.28 -4.14 -0.82
CA GLN A 200 10.45 -3.05 -0.34
C GLN A 200 10.10 -3.32 1.12
N ASN A 201 9.78 -2.28 1.86
CA ASN A 201 9.34 -2.35 3.23
C ASN A 201 7.81 -2.34 3.24
N VAL A 202 7.21 -3.36 3.84
CA VAL A 202 5.77 -3.40 4.10
C VAL A 202 5.59 -2.95 5.54
N LEU A 203 5.24 -1.68 5.70
CA LEU A 203 5.08 -1.04 7.01
C LEU A 203 3.64 -1.23 7.47
N VAL A 204 3.47 -1.83 8.64
CA VAL A 204 2.16 -2.09 9.23
C VAL A 204 1.99 -1.20 10.45
N PHE A 205 1.00 -0.33 10.40
CA PHE A 205 0.66 0.60 11.47
C PHE A 205 -0.61 0.16 12.19
N TYR A 206 -0.71 0.53 13.46
CA TYR A 206 -1.90 0.28 14.27
C TYR A 206 -2.40 1.58 14.89
N LYS A 207 -3.69 1.85 14.71
CA LYS A 207 -4.40 2.95 15.34
C LYS A 207 -5.21 2.41 16.51
N GLY A 208 -4.90 2.83 17.74
CA GLY A 208 -5.62 2.44 18.95
C GLY A 208 -4.78 1.71 19.99
N ASP A 209 -5.41 0.98 20.89
CA ASP A 209 -4.76 0.24 21.99
C ASP A 209 -4.39 -1.19 21.53
N PRO A 210 -3.08 -1.53 21.44
CA PRO A 210 -2.64 -2.85 20.99
C PRO A 210 -3.10 -3.99 21.90
N LYS A 211 -3.48 -3.71 23.15
CA LYS A 211 -4.04 -4.74 24.07
C LYS A 211 -5.40 -5.26 23.58
N LYS A 212 -6.11 -4.49 22.76
CA LYS A 212 -7.41 -4.87 22.20
C LYS A 212 -7.31 -5.74 20.94
N ILE A 213 -6.12 -5.94 20.37
CA ILE A 213 -5.96 -6.72 19.13
C ILE A 213 -6.58 -8.11 19.25
N LYS A 214 -6.35 -8.80 20.38
CA LYS A 214 -6.87 -10.14 20.60
C LYS A 214 -8.41 -10.18 20.68
N GLU A 215 -9.04 -9.10 21.13
CA GLU A 215 -10.49 -8.99 21.23
C GLU A 215 -11.12 -8.58 19.90
N GLU A 216 -10.44 -7.68 19.16
CA GLU A 216 -10.93 -7.09 17.91
C GLU A 216 -10.75 -7.99 16.69
N PHE A 217 -9.79 -8.91 16.74
CA PHE A 217 -9.48 -9.81 15.64
C PHE A 217 -9.72 -11.26 16.05
N PRO A 218 -10.44 -12.05 15.22
CA PRO A 218 -10.64 -13.47 15.50
C PRO A 218 -9.32 -14.23 15.45
N GLU A 219 -9.31 -15.38 16.12
CA GLU A 219 -8.18 -16.29 16.06
C GLU A 219 -7.88 -16.68 14.61
N ILE A 220 -6.62 -16.48 14.19
CA ILE A 220 -6.16 -16.91 12.88
C ILE A 220 -5.76 -18.39 13.01
N LYS A 221 -6.50 -19.27 12.35
CA LYS A 221 -6.05 -20.64 12.16
C LYS A 221 -4.92 -20.61 11.10
N VAL A 222 -3.69 -20.69 11.54
CA VAL A 222 -2.55 -20.92 10.66
C VAL A 222 -2.71 -22.34 10.15
N VAL A 223 -3.12 -22.49 8.88
CA VAL A 223 -3.06 -23.79 8.24
C VAL A 223 -1.57 -24.13 8.08
N GLU A 224 -1.12 -25.22 8.67
CA GLU A 224 0.25 -25.69 8.54
C GLU A 224 0.50 -26.17 7.10
N TYR A 225 0.67 -25.26 6.15
CA TYR A 225 1.14 -25.58 4.81
C TYR A 225 2.61 -26.04 4.77
N LEU A 226 3.29 -26.04 5.92
CA LEU A 226 4.72 -26.41 6.01
C LEU A 226 4.96 -27.90 6.23
N GLN A 227 3.93 -28.74 6.46
CA GLN A 227 4.13 -30.16 6.69
C GLN A 227 4.18 -31.04 5.44
N GLU A 228 3.81 -30.54 4.25
CA GLU A 228 3.85 -31.34 3.02
C GLU A 228 4.98 -31.00 2.05
N SER A 229 5.83 -30.01 2.32
CA SER A 229 7.03 -29.85 1.54
C SER A 229 8.12 -30.77 2.06
N ASN A 230 8.40 -31.88 1.37
CA ASN A 230 9.59 -32.68 1.51
C ASN A 230 10.88 -31.91 1.13
N TYR A 231 10.96 -30.65 1.55
CA TYR A 231 12.16 -29.84 1.39
C TYR A 231 13.13 -30.19 2.53
N GLN A 232 13.95 -31.18 2.29
CA GLN A 232 15.18 -31.37 3.08
C GLN A 232 16.22 -30.38 2.55
N PRO A 233 16.64 -29.38 3.31
CA PRO A 233 17.77 -28.56 2.90
C PRO A 233 19.03 -29.43 2.94
N ASN A 234 19.57 -29.77 1.80
CA ASN A 234 20.91 -30.30 1.67
C ASN A 234 21.95 -29.23 2.04
N ILE A 235 22.03 -28.87 3.32
CA ILE A 235 23.16 -28.14 3.86
C ILE A 235 24.13 -29.18 4.43
N ALA A 236 25.00 -29.67 3.59
CA ALA A 236 26.21 -30.33 4.05
C ALA A 236 27.12 -29.24 4.65
N LEU A 237 27.10 -29.11 5.97
CA LEU A 237 28.13 -28.37 6.69
C LEU A 237 29.41 -29.20 6.58
N THR A 238 30.26 -28.93 5.59
CA THR A 238 31.64 -29.38 5.61
C THR A 238 32.38 -28.58 6.67
N THR A 239 32.48 -29.15 7.86
CA THR A 239 33.47 -28.75 8.86
C THR A 239 34.83 -29.28 8.35
N THR A 240 35.61 -28.39 7.73
CA THR A 240 37.07 -28.64 7.60
C THR A 240 37.73 -28.00 8.81
N GLY A 241 38.46 -28.81 9.53
CA GLY A 241 39.28 -28.48 10.69
C GLY A 241 40.47 -27.54 10.35
#